data_003b5b78141016821f2c596fd1672af7
#
_entry.id   003b5b78141016821f2c596fd1672af7
#
_cell.length_a   1.000
_cell.length_b   1.000
_cell.length_c   1.000
_cell.angle_alpha   90.00
_cell.angle_beta   90.00
_cell.angle_gamma   90.00
#
_symmetry.space_group_name_H-M   'P 1'
#
loop_
_entity.id
_entity.type
_entity.pdbx_description
1 polymer ?
#
loop_
_entity_poly.entity_id
_entity_poly.type
_entity_poly.pdbx_seq_one_letter_code
_entity_poly.pdbx_strand_id
1 'polypeptide(L)'
;SYYNDSSNPCFAGWSTSEVLGGGIVRVDQLVSGDIVRTRDGYSSIICVVKTYCKDGRTDIVTLDSGLAITPFHPIFYKGRWEYPKNIGEVSNIECKAVYSFVLEKDHMMLINGTPCICFGHGFDEGILQHHYYGTHRIIDDLKTMPGWNIGLIELQSGCIKVDEYGIVIGLVYNT
;
A
#
# COMPACT_ATOMS: atom_id res chain seq x y z
N SER A 1 -8.69 3.97 16.46
CA SER A 1 -8.00 4.67 15.49
C SER A 1 -7.49 3.84 14.35
N TYR A 2 -7.81 4.28 13.20
CA TYR A 2 -7.43 3.66 11.95
C TYR A 2 -6.32 4.45 11.30
N TYR A 3 -5.75 3.95 10.21
CA TYR A 3 -4.80 4.69 9.41
C TYR A 3 -5.56 5.64 8.45
N ASN A 4 -6.21 6.63 9.06
CA ASN A 4 -7.12 7.56 8.39
C ASN A 4 -6.46 8.90 8.08
N ASP A 5 -5.36 8.90 7.38
CA ASP A 5 -4.87 10.17 6.89
C ASP A 5 -5.40 10.41 5.46
N SER A 6 -5.05 11.54 4.89
CA SER A 6 -5.51 11.93 3.56
C SER A 6 -4.82 11.16 2.43
N SER A 7 -3.92 10.23 2.75
CA SER A 7 -3.21 9.42 1.77
C SER A 7 -3.56 7.94 1.91
N ASN A 8 -3.45 7.21 0.81
CA ASN A 8 -3.57 5.76 0.86
C ASN A 8 -2.37 5.15 1.57
N PRO A 9 -2.53 3.99 2.23
CA PRO A 9 -1.37 3.22 2.70
C PRO A 9 -0.58 2.70 1.50
N CYS A 10 0.56 3.32 1.23
CA CYS A 10 1.32 3.10 0.00
C CYS A 10 2.82 3.07 0.25
N PHE A 11 3.54 2.53 -0.74
CA PHE A 11 5.00 2.50 -0.78
C PHE A 11 5.53 3.49 -1.81
N ALA A 12 6.69 4.10 -1.51
CA ALA A 12 7.45 4.81 -2.53
C ALA A 12 7.99 3.81 -3.56
N GLY A 13 8.09 4.23 -4.81
CA GLY A 13 8.45 3.35 -5.92
C GLY A 13 9.82 2.69 -5.81
N TRP A 14 10.75 3.29 -5.09
CA TRP A 14 12.11 2.75 -4.91
C TRP A 14 12.24 1.76 -3.76
N SER A 15 11.20 1.54 -2.98
CA SER A 15 11.17 0.41 -2.05
C SER A 15 11.24 -0.90 -2.83
N THR A 16 11.70 -1.97 -2.21
CA THR A 16 12.00 -3.22 -2.93
C THR A 16 11.23 -4.40 -2.38
N SER A 17 10.94 -5.33 -3.28
CA SER A 17 10.33 -6.60 -2.94
C SER A 17 11.19 -7.74 -3.51
N GLU A 18 10.96 -8.96 -3.02
CA GLU A 18 11.60 -10.16 -3.54
C GLU A 18 10.61 -10.90 -4.44
N VAL A 19 11.00 -11.10 -5.69
CA VAL A 19 10.18 -11.80 -6.68
C VAL A 19 10.70 -13.22 -6.85
N LEU A 20 9.81 -14.19 -6.82
CA LEU A 20 10.18 -15.60 -7.00
C LEU A 20 10.87 -15.81 -8.35
N GLY A 21 12.12 -16.27 -8.31
CA GLY A 21 12.94 -16.46 -9.50
C GLY A 21 13.50 -15.18 -10.12
N GLY A 22 13.16 -14.00 -9.59
CA GLY A 22 13.57 -12.71 -10.16
C GLY A 22 14.43 -11.85 -9.25
N GLY A 23 14.72 -12.28 -8.03
CA GLY A 23 15.53 -11.53 -7.08
C GLY A 23 14.83 -10.30 -6.51
N ILE A 24 15.61 -9.27 -6.17
CA ILE A 24 15.11 -8.03 -5.58
C ILE A 24 14.69 -7.07 -6.69
N VAL A 25 13.46 -6.59 -6.62
CA VAL A 25 12.85 -5.73 -7.65
C VAL A 25 12.23 -4.50 -6.97
N ARG A 26 12.41 -3.33 -7.56
CA ARG A 26 11.75 -2.11 -7.09
C ARG A 26 10.23 -2.26 -7.23
N VAL A 27 9.48 -1.71 -6.27
CA VAL A 27 8.02 -1.83 -6.32
C VAL A 27 7.42 -1.12 -7.54
N ASP A 28 8.08 -0.08 -8.06
CA ASP A 28 7.61 0.61 -9.27
C ASP A 28 7.84 -0.20 -10.56
N GLN A 29 8.53 -1.33 -10.48
CA GLN A 29 8.74 -2.26 -11.59
C GLN A 29 7.86 -3.52 -11.49
N LEU A 30 7.10 -3.67 -10.42
CA LEU A 30 6.22 -4.83 -10.24
C LEU A 30 5.00 -4.73 -11.13
N VAL A 31 4.57 -5.87 -11.64
CA VAL A 31 3.37 -5.98 -12.49
C VAL A 31 2.46 -7.09 -11.97
N SER A 32 1.19 -7.04 -12.37
CA SER A 32 0.24 -8.11 -12.09
C SER A 32 0.78 -9.45 -12.61
N GLY A 33 0.64 -10.48 -11.80
CA GLY A 33 1.16 -11.81 -12.12
C GLY A 33 2.55 -12.09 -11.53
N ASP A 34 3.30 -11.07 -11.14
CA ASP A 34 4.54 -11.30 -10.39
C ASP A 34 4.24 -12.02 -9.09
N ILE A 35 5.08 -12.97 -8.73
CA ILE A 35 4.96 -13.73 -7.48
C ILE A 35 5.94 -13.14 -6.49
N VAL A 36 5.42 -12.52 -5.44
CA VAL A 36 6.23 -11.78 -4.47
C VAL A 36 6.28 -12.46 -3.12
N ARG A 37 7.36 -12.24 -2.41
CA ARG A 37 7.54 -12.77 -1.06
C ARG A 37 6.56 -12.10 -0.11
N THR A 38 5.86 -12.94 0.69
CA THR A 38 4.98 -12.52 1.76
C THR A 38 5.54 -13.01 3.10
N ARG A 39 4.92 -12.60 4.20
CA ARG A 39 5.31 -13.07 5.52
C ARG A 39 5.29 -14.60 5.62
N ASP A 40 4.30 -15.25 5.02
CA ASP A 40 4.06 -16.69 5.16
C ASP A 40 4.49 -17.50 3.94
N GLY A 41 5.01 -16.86 2.91
CA GLY A 41 5.44 -17.58 1.70
C GLY A 41 5.54 -16.66 0.49
N TYR A 42 4.75 -16.93 -0.53
CA TYR A 42 4.71 -16.17 -1.78
C TYR A 42 3.26 -16.01 -2.22
N SER A 43 2.97 -14.93 -2.89
CA SER A 43 1.64 -14.69 -3.47
C SER A 43 1.76 -13.93 -4.79
N SER A 44 0.84 -14.20 -5.70
CA SER A 44 0.72 -13.43 -6.94
C SER A 44 0.14 -12.05 -6.66
N ILE A 45 0.63 -11.05 -7.37
CA ILE A 45 -0.01 -9.73 -7.41
C ILE A 45 -1.20 -9.81 -8.36
N ILE A 46 -2.38 -9.49 -7.87
CA ILE A 46 -3.59 -9.38 -8.68
C ILE A 46 -3.65 -8.02 -9.35
N CYS A 47 -3.37 -6.95 -8.59
CA CYS A 47 -3.47 -5.59 -9.10
C CYS A 47 -2.46 -4.69 -8.43
N VAL A 48 -1.83 -3.85 -9.23
CA VAL A 48 -0.98 -2.74 -8.78
C VAL A 48 -1.85 -1.48 -8.82
N VAL A 49 -1.89 -0.77 -7.70
CA VAL A 49 -2.59 0.52 -7.61
C VAL A 49 -1.53 1.61 -7.50
N LYS A 50 -1.38 2.39 -8.56
CA LYS A 50 -0.43 3.49 -8.64
C LYS A 50 -1.19 4.79 -8.47
N THR A 51 -0.82 5.57 -7.46
CA THR A 51 -1.46 6.85 -7.17
C THR A 51 -0.45 7.97 -7.37
N TYR A 52 -0.75 8.91 -8.26
CA TYR A 52 0.10 10.06 -8.50
C TYR A 52 -0.02 11.06 -7.37
N CYS A 53 1.12 11.54 -6.89
CA CYS A 53 1.17 12.46 -5.77
C CYS A 53 0.90 13.89 -6.23
N LYS A 54 0.18 14.64 -5.42
CA LYS A 54 -0.11 16.05 -5.68
C LYS A 54 1.20 16.83 -5.76
N ASP A 55 1.40 17.55 -6.85
CA ASP A 55 2.61 18.35 -7.10
C ASP A 55 3.90 17.53 -7.07
N GLY A 56 3.81 16.22 -7.27
CA GLY A 56 4.97 15.32 -7.29
C GLY A 56 5.63 15.17 -5.91
N ARG A 57 4.91 15.38 -4.83
CA ARG A 57 5.44 15.30 -3.45
C ARG A 57 4.47 14.59 -2.54
N THR A 58 4.99 13.91 -1.53
CA THR A 58 4.17 13.30 -0.49
C THR A 58 4.99 13.09 0.79
N ASP A 59 4.29 12.82 1.88
CA ASP A 59 4.90 12.48 3.15
C ASP A 59 5.36 11.03 3.14
N ILE A 60 6.61 10.80 3.46
CA ILE A 60 7.24 9.47 3.51
C ILE A 60 8.05 9.34 4.78
N VAL A 61 8.02 8.14 5.35
CA VAL A 61 8.97 7.70 6.37
C VAL A 61 9.93 6.73 5.70
N THR A 62 11.24 6.97 5.84
CA THR A 62 12.27 6.06 5.34
C THR A 62 12.96 5.40 6.54
N LEU A 63 12.86 4.08 6.62
CA LEU A 63 13.51 3.31 7.67
C LEU A 63 14.95 2.95 7.30
N ASP A 64 15.72 2.47 8.26
CA ASP A 64 17.14 2.09 8.06
C ASP A 64 17.32 1.03 6.97
N SER A 65 16.32 0.15 6.80
CA SER A 65 16.33 -0.87 5.74
C SER A 65 16.19 -0.29 4.33
N GLY A 66 15.84 0.99 4.21
CA GLY A 66 15.50 1.61 2.93
C GLY A 66 14.01 1.57 2.60
N LEU A 67 13.20 0.92 3.44
CA LEU A 67 11.75 0.95 3.27
C LEU A 67 11.27 2.38 3.33
N ALA A 68 10.66 2.86 2.24
CA ALA A 68 10.08 4.18 2.13
C ALA A 68 8.56 4.04 1.95
N ILE A 69 7.81 4.54 2.91
CA ILE A 69 6.42 4.18 3.09
C ILE A 69 5.62 5.37 3.62
N THR A 70 4.33 5.44 3.31
CA THR A 70 3.47 6.48 3.87
C THR A 70 3.30 6.33 5.38
N PRO A 71 3.08 7.43 6.12
CA PRO A 71 3.20 7.44 7.59
C PRO A 71 2.24 6.52 8.35
N PHE A 72 1.07 6.22 7.79
CA PHE A 72 0.03 5.42 8.46
C PHE A 72 -0.18 4.05 7.82
N HIS A 73 0.78 3.53 7.11
CA HIS A 73 0.72 2.19 6.51
C HIS A 73 1.22 1.15 7.52
N PRO A 74 0.36 0.35 8.15
CA PRO A 74 0.80 -0.58 9.19
C PRO A 74 1.87 -1.56 8.70
N ILE A 75 2.94 -1.68 9.51
CA ILE A 75 4.04 -2.61 9.27
C ILE A 75 4.28 -3.44 10.51
N PHE A 76 4.81 -4.66 10.33
CA PHE A 76 5.23 -5.50 11.45
C PHE A 76 6.71 -5.22 11.75
N TYR A 77 6.96 -4.55 12.88
CA TYR A 77 8.28 -4.06 13.24
C TYR A 77 8.62 -4.43 14.68
N LYS A 78 9.76 -5.11 14.86
CA LYS A 78 10.25 -5.55 16.18
C LYS A 78 9.17 -6.25 17.01
N GLY A 79 8.47 -7.19 16.38
CA GLY A 79 7.52 -8.08 17.02
C GLY A 79 6.11 -7.53 17.21
N ARG A 80 5.78 -6.37 16.66
CA ARG A 80 4.42 -5.83 16.76
C ARG A 80 4.07 -4.94 15.56
N TRP A 81 2.78 -4.70 15.37
CA TRP A 81 2.27 -3.81 14.33
C TRP A 81 2.42 -2.36 14.76
N GLU A 82 3.00 -1.55 13.88
CA GLU A 82 3.29 -0.14 14.14
C GLU A 82 2.97 0.71 12.93
N TYR A 83 2.63 1.98 13.16
CA TYR A 83 2.64 2.99 12.12
C TYR A 83 4.07 3.47 11.88
N PRO A 84 4.49 3.62 10.63
CA PRO A 84 5.84 4.12 10.32
C PRO A 84 6.15 5.46 11.00
N LYS A 85 5.18 6.35 11.12
CA LYS A 85 5.37 7.66 11.77
C LYS A 85 5.82 7.55 13.23
N ASN A 86 5.54 6.42 13.90
CA ASN A 86 5.94 6.21 15.29
C ASN A 86 7.34 5.63 15.42
N ILE A 87 7.98 5.26 14.31
CA ILE A 87 9.30 4.62 14.29
C ILE A 87 10.34 5.49 13.60
N GLY A 88 9.94 6.30 12.64
CA GLY A 88 10.84 7.15 11.88
C GLY A 88 10.28 8.55 11.69
N GLU A 89 11.12 9.42 11.15
CA GLU A 89 10.73 10.80 10.88
C GLU A 89 9.92 10.90 9.59
N VAL A 90 8.82 11.64 9.65
CA VAL A 90 8.01 11.96 8.46
C VAL A 90 8.66 13.13 7.73
N SER A 91 8.95 12.94 6.45
CA SER A 91 9.50 13.98 5.60
C SER A 91 8.66 14.14 4.35
N ASN A 92 8.37 15.38 3.97
CA ASN A 92 7.73 15.67 2.69
C ASN A 92 8.79 15.71 1.60
N ILE A 93 8.75 14.76 0.68
CA ILE A 93 9.81 14.56 -0.31
C ILE A 93 9.26 14.51 -1.72
N GLU A 94 10.14 14.68 -2.71
CA GLU A 94 9.82 14.43 -4.10
C GLU A 94 9.47 12.95 -4.25
N CYS A 95 8.28 12.69 -4.76
CA CYS A 95 7.78 11.36 -5.01
C CYS A 95 6.63 11.48 -6.00
N LYS A 96 6.86 11.05 -7.23
CA LYS A 96 5.90 11.24 -8.31
C LYS A 96 4.65 10.41 -8.12
N ALA A 97 4.82 9.18 -7.65
CA ALA A 97 3.72 8.25 -7.41
C ALA A 97 4.04 7.31 -6.27
N VAL A 98 3.00 6.81 -5.63
CA VAL A 98 3.09 5.78 -4.59
C VAL A 98 2.28 4.56 -5.02
N TYR A 99 2.60 3.41 -4.43
CA TYR A 99 2.11 2.12 -4.90
C TYR A 99 1.48 1.32 -3.78
N SER A 100 0.37 0.65 -4.10
CA SER A 100 -0.26 -0.33 -3.24
C SER A 100 -0.59 -1.56 -4.05
N PHE A 101 -0.80 -2.70 -3.39
CA PHE A 101 -0.97 -3.97 -4.07
C PHE A 101 -2.18 -4.71 -3.53
N VAL A 102 -2.85 -5.43 -4.44
CA VAL A 102 -3.83 -6.46 -4.10
C VAL A 102 -3.16 -7.79 -4.36
N LEU A 103 -3.00 -8.60 -3.33
CA LEU A 103 -2.43 -9.93 -3.43
C LEU A 103 -3.52 -11.00 -3.48
N GLU A 104 -3.21 -12.13 -4.10
CA GLU A 104 -4.12 -13.27 -4.13
C GLU A 104 -4.36 -13.85 -2.74
N LYS A 105 -3.30 -13.93 -1.93
CA LYS A 105 -3.35 -14.49 -0.58
C LYS A 105 -2.26 -13.90 0.30
N ASP A 106 -2.26 -14.26 1.58
CA ASP A 106 -1.29 -13.89 2.62
C ASP A 106 -1.29 -12.41 3.00
N HIS A 107 -1.68 -11.52 2.13
CA HIS A 107 -1.96 -10.09 2.31
C HIS A 107 -0.95 -9.28 3.15
N MET A 108 0.26 -9.79 3.35
CA MET A 108 1.37 -9.15 4.04
C MET A 108 2.62 -9.29 3.20
N MET A 109 2.92 -8.27 2.41
CA MET A 109 4.04 -8.27 1.49
C MET A 109 5.31 -7.87 2.21
N LEU A 110 6.43 -8.57 1.94
CA LEU A 110 7.72 -8.15 2.48
C LEU A 110 8.30 -7.06 1.60
N ILE A 111 8.46 -5.88 2.15
CA ILE A 111 9.08 -4.74 1.46
C ILE A 111 10.33 -4.35 2.24
N ASN A 112 11.47 -4.38 1.56
CA ASN A 112 12.76 -4.21 2.22
C ASN A 112 12.90 -5.13 3.45
N GLY A 113 12.33 -6.34 3.35
CA GLY A 113 12.36 -7.34 4.41
C GLY A 113 11.37 -7.15 5.55
N THR A 114 10.51 -6.15 5.50
CA THR A 114 9.52 -5.85 6.54
C THR A 114 8.12 -6.25 6.08
N PRO A 115 7.35 -7.02 6.88
CA PRO A 115 5.97 -7.32 6.53
C PRO A 115 5.10 -6.06 6.56
N CYS A 116 4.39 -5.81 5.47
CA CYS A 116 3.52 -4.66 5.31
C CYS A 116 2.14 -5.12 4.85
N ILE A 117 1.09 -4.53 5.44
CA ILE A 117 -0.28 -4.87 5.09
C ILE A 117 -0.59 -4.45 3.65
N CYS A 118 -1.36 -5.28 2.96
CA CYS A 118 -1.89 -4.99 1.63
C CYS A 118 -3.41 -4.80 1.67
N PHE A 119 -3.98 -4.24 0.62
CA PHE A 119 -5.42 -3.98 0.53
C PHE A 119 -6.25 -5.26 0.67
N GLY A 120 -7.40 -5.14 1.37
CA GLY A 120 -8.32 -6.25 1.50
C GLY A 120 -7.82 -7.41 2.35
N HIS A 121 -6.93 -7.14 3.30
CA HIS A 121 -6.26 -8.18 4.09
C HIS A 121 -7.18 -8.98 5.00
N GLY A 122 -8.31 -8.42 5.42
CA GLY A 122 -9.27 -9.12 6.27
C GLY A 122 -8.89 -9.25 7.75
N PHE A 123 -7.79 -8.66 8.18
CA PHE A 123 -7.37 -8.70 9.59
C PHE A 123 -8.12 -7.63 10.38
N ASP A 124 -8.60 -8.01 11.57
CA ASP A 124 -9.41 -7.13 12.42
C ASP A 124 -8.77 -6.83 13.78
N GLU A 125 -7.49 -7.09 13.91
CA GLU A 125 -6.75 -6.90 15.16
C GLU A 125 -6.01 -5.55 15.20
N GLY A 126 -6.16 -4.83 16.32
CA GLY A 126 -5.40 -3.62 16.59
C GLY A 126 -5.45 -2.59 15.47
N ILE A 127 -4.27 -2.05 15.12
CA ILE A 127 -4.16 -1.02 14.09
C ILE A 127 -4.35 -1.55 12.67
N LEU A 128 -4.38 -2.86 12.47
CA LEU A 128 -4.62 -3.45 11.15
C LEU A 128 -6.05 -3.25 10.70
N GLN A 129 -6.98 -3.24 11.65
CA GLN A 129 -8.39 -3.14 11.33
C GLN A 129 -8.71 -1.84 10.61
N HIS A 130 -9.38 -1.96 9.47
CA HIS A 130 -9.90 -0.83 8.75
C HIS A 130 -11.12 -1.29 7.95
N HIS A 131 -12.25 -0.64 8.16
CA HIS A 131 -13.50 -1.08 7.52
C HIS A 131 -13.54 -0.85 6.01
N TYR A 132 -12.60 -0.08 5.47
CA TYR A 132 -12.46 0.09 4.02
C TYR A 132 -11.21 -0.60 3.48
N TYR A 133 -10.02 -0.15 3.89
CA TYR A 133 -8.75 -0.69 3.36
C TYR A 133 -8.53 -2.16 3.70
N GLY A 134 -9.07 -2.62 4.83
CA GLY A 134 -8.89 -3.99 5.30
C GLY A 134 -9.99 -4.96 4.87
N THR A 135 -10.99 -4.54 4.12
CA THR A 135 -12.14 -5.36 3.79
C THR A 135 -12.33 -5.50 2.28
N HIS A 136 -13.35 -6.27 1.88
CA HIS A 136 -13.72 -6.42 0.47
C HIS A 136 -14.17 -5.11 -0.18
N ARG A 137 -14.49 -4.07 0.62
CA ARG A 137 -15.02 -2.81 0.09
C ARG A 137 -14.05 -2.13 -0.86
N ILE A 138 -12.76 -2.08 -0.51
CA ILE A 138 -11.76 -1.50 -1.42
C ILE A 138 -11.63 -2.34 -2.68
N ILE A 139 -11.68 -3.67 -2.55
CA ILE A 139 -11.59 -4.57 -3.70
C ILE A 139 -12.77 -4.37 -4.63
N ASP A 140 -13.98 -4.25 -4.09
CA ASP A 140 -15.19 -4.00 -4.87
C ASP A 140 -15.08 -2.70 -5.67
N ASP A 141 -14.58 -1.63 -5.04
CA ASP A 141 -14.36 -0.36 -5.72
C ASP A 141 -13.32 -0.49 -6.84
N LEU A 142 -12.18 -1.12 -6.55
CA LEU A 142 -11.11 -1.30 -7.55
C LEU A 142 -11.59 -2.10 -8.75
N LYS A 143 -12.43 -3.11 -8.54
CA LYS A 143 -12.97 -3.94 -9.64
C LYS A 143 -13.80 -3.15 -10.63
N THR A 144 -14.36 -2.02 -10.23
CA THR A 144 -15.15 -1.15 -11.12
C THR A 144 -14.31 -0.18 -11.93
N MET A 145 -13.02 -0.06 -11.64
CA MET A 145 -12.15 0.95 -12.22
C MET A 145 -11.49 0.49 -13.50
N PRO A 146 -11.24 1.40 -14.45
CA PRO A 146 -10.39 1.10 -15.60
C PRO A 146 -9.02 0.59 -15.15
N GLY A 147 -8.54 -0.45 -15.81
CA GLY A 147 -7.24 -1.05 -15.50
C GLY A 147 -7.30 -2.28 -14.62
N TRP A 148 -8.41 -2.56 -13.95
CA TRP A 148 -8.52 -3.78 -13.14
C TRP A 148 -8.24 -5.04 -13.99
N ASN A 149 -8.77 -5.10 -15.21
CA ASN A 149 -8.63 -6.26 -16.09
C ASN A 149 -7.18 -6.56 -16.48
N ILE A 150 -6.33 -5.52 -16.54
CA ILE A 150 -4.91 -5.68 -16.85
C ILE A 150 -4.04 -5.67 -15.60
N GLY A 151 -4.65 -5.50 -14.41
CA GLY A 151 -3.93 -5.52 -13.14
C GLY A 151 -3.15 -4.25 -12.83
N LEU A 152 -3.48 -3.13 -13.46
CA LEU A 152 -2.89 -1.83 -13.16
C LEU A 152 -3.96 -0.74 -13.15
N ILE A 153 -4.17 -0.15 -11.98
CA ILE A 153 -5.06 0.99 -11.81
C ILE A 153 -4.22 2.21 -11.50
N GLU A 154 -4.41 3.29 -12.24
CA GLU A 154 -3.72 4.55 -12.03
C GLU A 154 -4.72 5.59 -11.51
N LEU A 155 -4.44 6.14 -10.33
CA LEU A 155 -5.28 7.12 -9.65
C LEU A 155 -4.55 8.46 -9.55
N GLN A 156 -5.31 9.54 -9.61
CA GLN A 156 -4.78 10.88 -9.36
C GLN A 156 -4.91 11.24 -7.88
N SER A 157 -4.21 12.25 -7.42
CA SER A 157 -4.41 12.78 -6.08
C SER A 157 -5.86 13.22 -5.90
N GLY A 158 -6.38 13.14 -4.66
CA GLY A 158 -7.79 13.45 -4.39
C GLY A 158 -8.75 12.30 -4.65
N CYS A 159 -8.24 11.10 -4.88
CA CYS A 159 -9.08 9.91 -5.09
C CYS A 159 -9.70 9.35 -3.82
N ILE A 160 -9.28 9.81 -2.65
CA ILE A 160 -9.75 9.29 -1.37
C ILE A 160 -11.05 9.98 -0.97
N LYS A 161 -12.07 9.19 -0.65
CA LYS A 161 -13.34 9.67 -0.13
C LYS A 161 -13.40 9.42 1.36
N VAL A 162 -13.74 10.45 2.14
CA VAL A 162 -13.87 10.36 3.60
C VAL A 162 -15.28 10.70 4.03
N ASP A 163 -15.68 10.23 5.21
CA ASP A 163 -16.96 10.59 5.83
C ASP A 163 -16.84 11.90 6.62
N GLU A 164 -17.91 12.27 7.33
CA GLU A 164 -17.96 13.50 8.14
C GLU A 164 -16.96 13.51 9.31
N TYR A 165 -16.42 12.35 9.69
CA TYR A 165 -15.44 12.22 10.77
C TYR A 165 -14.00 12.08 10.23
N GLY A 166 -13.81 12.21 8.91
CA GLY A 166 -12.50 12.07 8.28
C GLY A 166 -12.06 10.62 8.08
N ILE A 167 -12.96 9.66 8.27
CA ILE A 167 -12.64 8.24 8.09
C ILE A 167 -12.77 7.88 6.62
N VAL A 168 -11.78 7.19 6.06
CA VAL A 168 -11.77 6.78 4.66
C VAL A 168 -12.86 5.73 4.41
N ILE A 169 -13.73 6.01 3.45
CA ILE A 169 -14.85 5.14 3.09
C ILE A 169 -14.85 4.73 1.63
N GLY A 170 -13.95 5.24 0.82
CA GLY A 170 -13.93 4.89 -0.59
C GLY A 170 -12.73 5.43 -1.35
N LEU A 171 -12.50 4.83 -2.50
CA LEU A 171 -11.61 5.34 -3.54
C LEU A 171 -12.45 5.67 -4.76
N VAL A 172 -12.13 6.78 -5.41
CA VAL A 172 -12.82 7.22 -6.60
C VAL A 172 -11.83 7.33 -7.75
N TYR A 173 -12.18 6.72 -8.88
CA TYR A 173 -11.38 6.87 -10.10
C TYR A 173 -11.55 8.28 -10.63
N ASN A 174 -10.44 9.00 -10.79
CA ASN A 174 -10.42 10.35 -11.33
C ASN A 174 -9.38 10.45 -12.44
N THR A 175 -9.70 11.21 -13.43
CA THR A 175 -8.81 11.43 -14.60
C THR A 175 -8.09 12.76 -14.51
#